data_4d41c588c366be36ed6d83c8069aa19d
#
_entry.id   4d41c588c366be36ed6d83c8069aa19d
#
_cell.length_a   1.000
_cell.length_b   1.000
_cell.length_c   1.000
_cell.angle_alpha   90.00
_cell.angle_beta   90.00
_cell.angle_gamma   90.00
#
_symmetry.space_group_name_H-M   'P 1'
#
loop_
_entity.id
_entity.type
_entity.pdbx_description
1 polymer ?
#
loop_
_entity_poly.entity_id
_entity_poly.type
_entity_poly.pdbx_seq_one_letter_code
_entity_poly.pdbx_strand_id
1 'polypeptide(L)'
;NGEGYFANTSGGAFVMNLPAGTAGNIVSVVDYTNTFQTNALTITPNGSQKIGGTNASFVASTEGQSLTFVYVDDTEGWKNVQDSTSNVTGNAFIIATGGTITTCGNDKIHTFTGPGTFAVSQVHPCAANNQVSYAVIAGGAGGGGRHGGGGGAGGFREVKSPITPYTASPLEGAG
;
A
#
# COMPACT_ATOMS: atom_id res chain seq x y z
N ASN A 1 28.02 -10.64 6.08
CA ASN A 1 27.23 -11.60 5.33
C ASN A 1 25.75 -11.41 5.63
N GLY A 2 24.97 -10.87 4.67
CA GLY A 2 23.55 -10.59 4.85
C GLY A 2 23.30 -9.29 5.62
N GLU A 3 23.77 -8.17 5.10
CA GLU A 3 23.54 -6.86 5.71
C GLU A 3 22.41 -6.12 4.98
N GLY A 4 21.51 -5.50 5.75
CA GLY A 4 20.44 -4.65 5.25
C GLY A 4 20.62 -3.20 5.70
N TYR A 5 20.48 -2.27 4.77
CA TYR A 5 20.64 -0.84 5.02
C TYR A 5 19.36 -0.07 4.73
N PHE A 6 19.04 0.87 5.60
CA PHE A 6 17.99 1.86 5.40
C PHE A 6 18.65 3.17 4.99
N ALA A 7 18.57 3.51 3.70
CA ALA A 7 19.21 4.70 3.16
C ALA A 7 18.24 5.90 3.26
N ASN A 8 18.62 6.89 4.07
CA ASN A 8 17.86 8.13 4.20
C ASN A 8 18.53 9.23 3.37
N THR A 9 17.93 9.55 2.22
CA THR A 9 18.42 10.62 1.34
C THR A 9 17.62 11.93 1.47
N SER A 10 16.78 12.09 2.50
CA SER A 10 16.01 13.32 2.71
C SER A 10 16.88 14.57 2.89
N GLY A 11 18.10 14.41 3.41
CA GLY A 11 19.08 15.47 3.58
C GLY A 11 19.99 15.71 2.37
N GLY A 12 19.85 14.93 1.30
CA GLY A 12 20.67 15.01 0.08
C GLY A 12 21.12 13.65 -0.42
N ALA A 13 21.53 13.60 -1.69
CA ALA A 13 22.11 12.41 -2.31
C ALA A 13 23.46 12.04 -1.66
N PHE A 14 23.74 10.75 -1.55
CA PHE A 14 25.04 10.27 -1.05
C PHE A 14 25.49 8.99 -1.76
N VAL A 15 26.72 8.59 -1.47
CA VAL A 15 27.34 7.38 -2.04
C VAL A 15 27.45 6.32 -0.96
N MET A 16 26.96 5.11 -1.26
CA MET A 16 27.14 3.91 -0.46
C MET A 16 28.17 3.00 -1.15
N ASN A 17 29.25 2.70 -0.47
CA ASN A 17 30.26 1.76 -0.96
C ASN A 17 29.89 0.34 -0.52
N LEU A 18 29.83 -0.58 -1.50
CA LEU A 18 29.69 -2.00 -1.19
C LEU A 18 30.95 -2.53 -0.51
N PRO A 19 30.85 -3.50 0.39
CA PRO A 19 32.03 -4.12 0.97
C PRO A 19 32.83 -4.92 -0.08
N ALA A 20 34.02 -5.35 0.27
CA ALA A 20 34.74 -6.34 -0.54
C ALA A 20 33.91 -7.63 -0.59
N GLY A 21 33.45 -7.99 -1.79
CA GLY A 21 32.59 -9.15 -2.00
C GLY A 21 33.36 -10.45 -2.10
N THR A 22 32.80 -11.50 -1.55
CA THR A 22 33.14 -12.90 -1.82
C THR A 22 31.87 -13.64 -2.19
N ALA A 23 31.99 -14.72 -2.97
CA ALA A 23 30.83 -15.47 -3.47
C ALA A 23 29.84 -15.80 -2.36
N GLY A 24 28.57 -15.44 -2.58
CA GLY A 24 27.47 -15.62 -1.62
C GLY A 24 27.29 -14.48 -0.61
N ASN A 25 28.10 -13.42 -0.66
CA ASN A 25 27.81 -12.22 0.15
C ASN A 25 26.53 -11.54 -0.35
N ILE A 26 25.73 -11.03 0.59
CA ILE A 26 24.47 -10.35 0.30
C ILE A 26 24.49 -8.98 0.95
N VAL A 27 24.03 -7.98 0.20
CA VAL A 27 23.76 -6.61 0.69
C VAL A 27 22.39 -6.17 0.18
N SER A 28 21.55 -5.72 1.08
CA SER A 28 20.25 -5.14 0.73
C SER A 28 20.19 -3.67 1.15
N VAL A 29 19.54 -2.85 0.35
CA VAL A 29 19.28 -1.45 0.68
C VAL A 29 17.87 -1.06 0.30
N VAL A 30 17.25 -0.22 1.11
CA VAL A 30 15.90 0.29 0.87
C VAL A 30 15.89 1.81 1.04
N ASP A 31 15.09 2.49 0.22
CA ASP A 31 14.78 3.91 0.36
C ASP A 31 13.93 4.13 1.61
N TYR A 32 14.57 4.62 2.69
CA TYR A 32 13.91 4.78 3.99
C TYR A 32 12.83 5.88 4.00
N THR A 33 13.05 6.94 3.22
CA THR A 33 12.20 8.13 3.24
C THR A 33 11.44 8.37 1.95
N ASN A 34 11.51 7.44 0.99
CA ASN A 34 10.91 7.59 -0.34
C ASN A 34 11.41 8.85 -1.05
N THR A 35 12.72 9.07 -1.06
CA THR A 35 13.36 10.28 -1.60
C THR A 35 14.41 10.02 -2.68
N PHE A 36 14.63 8.78 -3.12
CA PHE A 36 15.63 8.45 -4.16
C PHE A 36 15.34 9.15 -5.49
N GLN A 37 14.08 9.42 -5.84
CA GLN A 37 13.71 10.14 -7.06
C GLN A 37 14.14 11.62 -7.03
N THR A 38 14.32 12.19 -5.84
CA THR A 38 14.77 13.58 -5.65
C THR A 38 16.27 13.65 -5.34
N ASN A 39 16.72 12.74 -4.50
CA ASN A 39 18.11 12.65 -4.03
C ASN A 39 18.58 11.20 -4.20
N ALA A 40 19.12 10.88 -5.37
CA ALA A 40 19.49 9.52 -5.72
C ALA A 40 20.58 8.94 -4.80
N LEU A 41 20.46 7.64 -4.50
CA LEU A 41 21.53 6.88 -3.85
C LEU A 41 22.47 6.31 -4.92
N THR A 42 23.76 6.62 -4.82
CA THR A 42 24.79 6.01 -5.67
C THR A 42 25.43 4.84 -4.94
N ILE A 43 25.40 3.65 -5.52
CA ILE A 43 26.01 2.44 -4.97
C ILE A 43 27.25 2.10 -5.76
N THR A 44 28.40 2.09 -5.10
CA THR A 44 29.71 1.93 -5.74
C THR A 44 30.34 0.60 -5.33
N PRO A 45 30.88 -0.18 -6.27
CA PRO A 45 31.58 -1.42 -5.95
C PRO A 45 32.91 -1.13 -5.23
N ASN A 46 33.40 -2.11 -4.48
CA ASN A 46 34.69 -2.00 -3.78
C ASN A 46 35.83 -2.14 -4.76
N GLY A 47 36.74 -1.14 -4.78
CA GLY A 47 37.96 -1.18 -5.58
C GLY A 47 37.73 -1.47 -7.06
N SER A 48 38.30 -2.57 -7.55
CA SER A 48 38.17 -3.02 -8.94
C SER A 48 37.01 -4.01 -9.15
N GLN A 49 36.22 -4.31 -8.10
CA GLN A 49 35.07 -5.19 -8.21
C GLN A 49 33.99 -4.56 -9.12
N LYS A 50 33.01 -5.34 -9.47
CA LYS A 50 32.01 -4.96 -10.49
C LYS A 50 30.60 -5.01 -9.92
N ILE A 51 29.70 -4.29 -10.57
CA ILE A 51 28.25 -4.48 -10.45
C ILE A 51 27.75 -4.85 -11.86
N GLY A 52 27.12 -6.02 -11.98
CA GLY A 52 26.60 -6.48 -13.27
C GLY A 52 27.66 -6.65 -14.37
N GLY A 53 28.86 -7.10 -14.01
CA GLY A 53 29.96 -7.32 -14.94
C GLY A 53 30.78 -6.05 -15.29
N THR A 54 30.42 -4.87 -14.75
CA THR A 54 31.07 -3.59 -15.04
C THR A 54 31.56 -2.93 -13.77
N ASN A 55 32.82 -2.38 -13.79
CA ASN A 55 33.31 -1.55 -12.70
C ASN A 55 32.73 -0.13 -12.81
N ALA A 56 31.46 -0.02 -12.48
CA ALA A 56 30.69 1.22 -12.50
C ALA A 56 29.70 1.23 -11.34
N SER A 57 29.36 2.43 -10.88
CA SER A 57 28.35 2.61 -9.84
C SER A 57 26.95 2.38 -10.38
N PHE A 58 26.08 1.85 -9.53
CA PHE A 58 24.64 1.77 -9.77
C PHE A 58 23.96 2.98 -9.11
N VAL A 59 22.99 3.59 -9.79
CA VAL A 59 22.23 4.73 -9.26
C VAL A 59 20.81 4.30 -9.00
N ALA A 60 20.41 4.31 -7.74
CA ALA A 60 19.02 4.11 -7.32
C ALA A 60 18.32 5.49 -7.31
N SER A 61 17.35 5.68 -8.20
CA SER A 61 16.66 6.96 -8.42
C SER A 61 15.14 6.84 -8.50
N THR A 62 14.60 5.73 -8.03
CA THR A 62 13.16 5.51 -8.04
C THR A 62 12.60 5.58 -6.62
N GLU A 63 11.49 6.27 -6.45
CA GLU A 63 10.80 6.40 -5.16
C GLU A 63 10.49 5.02 -4.56
N GLY A 64 10.84 4.84 -3.28
CA GLY A 64 10.60 3.61 -2.54
C GLY A 64 11.38 2.39 -3.04
N GLN A 65 12.44 2.58 -3.81
CA GLN A 65 13.22 1.49 -4.38
C GLN A 65 13.91 0.68 -3.27
N SER A 66 13.82 -0.64 -3.39
CA SER A 66 14.60 -1.59 -2.60
C SER A 66 15.37 -2.51 -3.52
N LEU A 67 16.62 -2.78 -3.16
CA LEU A 67 17.59 -3.52 -3.97
C LEU A 67 18.26 -4.59 -3.11
N THR A 68 18.49 -5.76 -3.71
CA THR A 68 19.31 -6.80 -3.09
C THR A 68 20.40 -7.23 -4.05
N PHE A 69 21.63 -7.09 -3.63
CA PHE A 69 22.81 -7.50 -4.37
C PHE A 69 23.41 -8.77 -3.77
N VAL A 70 23.79 -9.71 -4.63
CA VAL A 70 24.56 -10.90 -4.26
C VAL A 70 25.88 -10.87 -5.03
N TYR A 71 27.00 -11.07 -4.33
CA TYR A 71 28.30 -11.23 -4.99
C TYR A 71 28.41 -12.63 -5.55
N VAL A 72 28.64 -12.72 -6.85
CA VAL A 72 28.72 -13.99 -7.57
C VAL A 72 30.18 -14.44 -7.69
N ASP A 73 31.01 -13.66 -8.38
CA ASP A 73 32.41 -13.95 -8.67
C ASP A 73 33.12 -12.66 -9.13
N ASP A 74 34.42 -12.76 -9.46
CA ASP A 74 35.20 -11.60 -9.91
C ASP A 74 34.90 -11.19 -11.38
N THR A 75 34.18 -12.03 -12.14
CA THR A 75 33.79 -11.72 -13.52
C THR A 75 32.57 -10.81 -13.56
N GLU A 76 31.54 -11.19 -12.83
CA GLU A 76 30.25 -10.50 -12.78
C GLU A 76 30.13 -9.52 -11.60
N GLY A 77 30.84 -9.80 -10.51
CA GLY A 77 30.79 -9.01 -9.29
C GLY A 77 29.46 -9.15 -8.54
N TRP A 78 28.93 -8.03 -8.12
CA TRP A 78 27.63 -7.92 -7.49
C TRP A 78 26.52 -7.96 -8.53
N LYS A 79 25.56 -8.86 -8.36
CA LYS A 79 24.35 -8.94 -9.18
C LYS A 79 23.16 -8.45 -8.38
N ASN A 80 22.39 -7.54 -8.95
CA ASN A 80 21.07 -7.22 -8.40
C ASN A 80 20.12 -8.37 -8.68
N VAL A 81 19.69 -9.07 -7.65
CA VAL A 81 18.80 -10.23 -7.72
C VAL A 81 17.36 -9.90 -7.34
N GLN A 82 17.14 -8.73 -6.76
CA GLN A 82 15.81 -8.23 -6.44
C GLN A 82 15.81 -6.71 -6.53
N ASP A 83 14.90 -6.18 -7.33
CA ASP A 83 14.58 -4.77 -7.44
C ASP A 83 13.07 -4.62 -7.25
N SER A 84 12.67 -3.85 -6.25
CA SER A 84 11.27 -3.54 -5.99
C SER A 84 11.12 -2.05 -5.79
N THR A 85 10.19 -1.47 -6.53
CA THR A 85 9.82 -0.05 -6.43
C THR A 85 8.56 0.16 -5.60
N SER A 86 7.92 -0.93 -5.18
CA SER A 86 6.78 -0.85 -4.28
C SER A 86 7.28 -0.97 -2.84
N ASN A 87 7.52 0.15 -2.21
CA ASN A 87 7.61 0.24 -0.78
C ASN A 87 6.19 0.01 -0.22
N VAL A 88 5.73 -1.23 -0.29
CA VAL A 88 4.45 -1.61 0.31
C VAL A 88 4.67 -1.62 1.82
N THR A 89 4.76 -0.45 2.41
CA THR A 89 4.56 -0.30 3.83
C THR A 89 3.11 -0.66 4.11
N GLY A 90 2.90 -1.86 4.58
CA GLY A 90 1.80 -2.40 5.37
C GLY A 90 0.37 -1.89 5.27
N ASN A 91 0.08 -0.81 4.56
CA ASN A 91 -1.24 -0.20 4.43
C ASN A 91 -1.66 -0.08 2.96
N ALA A 92 -1.82 -1.25 2.31
CA ALA A 92 -2.45 -1.33 1.01
C ALA A 92 -3.99 -1.25 1.09
N PHE A 93 -4.55 -0.57 2.10
CA PHE A 93 -5.99 -0.47 2.32
C PHE A 93 -6.46 0.98 2.21
N ILE A 94 -7.73 1.14 1.87
CA ILE A 94 -8.42 2.43 1.97
C ILE A 94 -8.41 2.86 3.44
N ILE A 95 -7.98 4.10 3.69
CA ILE A 95 -8.11 4.73 5.00
C ILE A 95 -9.19 5.80 4.92
N ALA A 96 -10.18 5.68 5.77
CA ALA A 96 -11.29 6.64 5.84
C ALA A 96 -11.62 6.98 7.30
N THR A 97 -12.29 8.12 7.46
CA THR A 97 -12.82 8.62 8.73
C THR A 97 -14.29 8.95 8.61
N GLY A 98 -14.97 9.15 9.73
CA GLY A 98 -16.38 9.52 9.81
C GLY A 98 -17.25 8.41 10.37
N GLY A 99 -18.36 8.82 10.97
CA GLY A 99 -19.27 7.91 11.68
C GLY A 99 -18.64 7.25 12.91
N THR A 100 -19.32 6.26 13.47
CA THR A 100 -18.77 5.38 14.51
C THR A 100 -18.00 4.26 13.83
N ILE A 101 -16.72 4.11 14.16
CA ILE A 101 -15.83 3.13 13.52
C ILE A 101 -15.72 1.90 14.42
N THR A 102 -16.01 0.73 13.86
CA THR A 102 -15.81 -0.57 14.50
C THR A 102 -15.01 -1.49 13.58
N THR A 103 -14.31 -2.47 14.15
CA THR A 103 -13.53 -3.47 13.39
C THR A 103 -14.13 -4.85 13.64
N CYS A 104 -14.34 -5.61 12.56
CA CYS A 104 -14.80 -6.98 12.61
C CYS A 104 -13.94 -7.84 11.67
N GLY A 105 -13.07 -8.67 12.24
CA GLY A 105 -12.09 -9.41 11.45
C GLY A 105 -11.17 -8.46 10.67
N ASN A 106 -11.18 -8.58 9.36
CA ASN A 106 -10.40 -7.73 8.45
C ASN A 106 -11.16 -6.49 7.94
N ASP A 107 -12.42 -6.34 8.35
CA ASP A 107 -13.28 -5.26 7.88
C ASP A 107 -13.33 -4.10 8.87
N LYS A 108 -13.30 -2.88 8.35
CA LYS A 108 -13.57 -1.65 9.08
C LYS A 108 -14.96 -1.13 8.70
N ILE A 109 -15.82 -0.96 9.70
CA ILE A 109 -17.21 -0.58 9.53
C ILE A 109 -17.40 0.84 10.02
N HIS A 110 -17.94 1.71 9.16
CA HIS A 110 -18.30 3.08 9.48
C HIS A 110 -19.83 3.18 9.56
N THR A 111 -20.36 3.44 10.75
CA THR A 111 -21.80 3.54 11.01
C THR A 111 -22.21 4.99 11.19
N PHE A 112 -23.16 5.45 10.40
CA PHE A 112 -23.75 6.80 10.47
C PHE A 112 -25.22 6.67 10.91
N THR A 113 -25.53 7.21 12.08
CA THR A 113 -26.90 7.27 12.63
C THR A 113 -27.53 8.67 12.53
N GLY A 114 -26.85 9.59 11.87
CA GLY A 114 -27.24 10.98 11.61
C GLY A 114 -26.36 11.57 10.51
N PRO A 115 -26.56 12.85 10.18
CA PRO A 115 -25.74 13.54 9.19
C PRO A 115 -24.24 13.42 9.52
N GLY A 116 -23.42 13.07 8.51
CA GLY A 116 -21.99 12.90 8.68
C GLY A 116 -21.29 12.73 7.34
N THR A 117 -19.96 12.86 7.34
CA THR A 117 -19.13 12.72 6.14
C THR A 117 -18.26 11.48 6.26
N PHE A 118 -18.28 10.62 5.25
CA PHE A 118 -17.28 9.59 5.04
C PHE A 118 -16.13 10.18 4.25
N ALA A 119 -14.99 10.45 4.91
CA ALA A 119 -13.84 11.08 4.28
C ALA A 119 -12.72 10.06 4.06
N VAL A 120 -12.35 9.86 2.80
CA VAL A 120 -11.22 8.99 2.41
C VAL A 120 -9.95 9.82 2.41
N SER A 121 -8.96 9.44 3.23
CA SER A 121 -7.65 10.09 3.32
C SER A 121 -6.55 9.34 2.59
N GLN A 122 -6.75 8.05 2.30
CA GLN A 122 -5.82 7.22 1.55
C GLN A 122 -6.57 6.21 0.69
N VAL A 123 -6.07 6.00 -0.52
CA VAL A 123 -6.57 4.98 -1.45
C VAL A 123 -5.50 3.91 -1.69
N HIS A 124 -5.91 2.73 -2.12
CA HIS A 124 -5.00 1.68 -2.54
C HIS A 124 -4.32 2.07 -3.87
N PRO A 125 -3.03 1.79 -4.08
CA PRO A 125 -2.34 2.06 -5.35
C PRO A 125 -2.99 1.39 -6.56
N CYS A 126 -3.57 0.20 -6.39
CA CYS A 126 -4.35 -0.47 -7.44
C CYS A 126 -5.81 0.01 -7.38
N ALA A 127 -6.27 0.69 -8.43
CA ALA A 127 -7.61 1.28 -8.50
C ALA A 127 -8.73 0.23 -8.31
N ALA A 128 -8.54 -1.00 -8.77
CA ALA A 128 -9.50 -2.09 -8.62
C ALA A 128 -9.81 -2.45 -7.15
N ASN A 129 -8.90 -2.12 -6.22
CA ASN A 129 -9.07 -2.36 -4.79
C ASN A 129 -9.69 -1.16 -4.05
N ASN A 130 -9.97 -0.06 -4.75
CA ASN A 130 -10.60 1.15 -4.19
C ASN A 130 -12.11 1.06 -4.22
N GLN A 131 -12.65 0.01 -3.62
CA GLN A 131 -14.07 -0.25 -3.55
C GLN A 131 -14.50 -0.37 -2.10
N VAL A 132 -15.68 0.19 -1.80
CA VAL A 132 -16.34 0.08 -0.50
C VAL A 132 -17.73 -0.53 -0.68
N SER A 133 -18.11 -1.38 0.27
CA SER A 133 -19.50 -1.84 0.37
C SER A 133 -20.26 -0.85 1.23
N TYR A 134 -21.50 -0.55 0.89
CA TYR A 134 -22.35 0.28 1.73
C TYR A 134 -23.78 -0.20 1.78
N ALA A 135 -24.48 0.09 2.88
CA ALA A 135 -25.90 -0.07 3.03
C ALA A 135 -26.50 1.23 3.56
N VAL A 136 -27.61 1.67 2.97
CA VAL A 136 -28.38 2.84 3.42
C VAL A 136 -29.80 2.40 3.74
N ILE A 137 -30.21 2.67 4.97
CA ILE A 137 -31.53 2.31 5.49
C ILE A 137 -32.29 3.59 5.83
N ALA A 138 -33.37 3.83 5.13
CA ALA A 138 -34.24 4.97 5.41
C ALA A 138 -35.19 4.68 6.56
N GLY A 139 -35.67 5.73 7.23
CA GLY A 139 -36.67 5.62 8.27
C GLY A 139 -37.99 5.05 7.73
N GLY A 140 -38.62 4.18 8.48
CA GLY A 140 -39.99 3.69 8.21
C GLY A 140 -41.06 4.77 8.46
N ALA A 141 -42.21 4.60 7.84
CA ALA A 141 -43.39 5.45 8.09
C ALA A 141 -44.07 5.09 9.41
N GLY A 142 -44.61 6.09 10.09
CA GLY A 142 -45.46 5.85 11.27
C GLY A 142 -46.76 5.12 10.91
N GLY A 143 -47.25 4.26 11.79
CA GLY A 143 -48.56 3.66 11.66
C GLY A 143 -49.67 4.69 11.83
N GLY A 144 -50.81 4.43 11.19
CA GLY A 144 -52.01 5.27 11.33
C GLY A 144 -52.58 5.23 12.76
N GLY A 145 -53.11 6.37 13.24
CA GLY A 145 -53.76 6.42 14.55
C GLY A 145 -55.04 5.58 14.63
N ARG A 146 -55.39 5.10 15.83
CA ARG A 146 -56.54 4.27 16.17
C ARG A 146 -56.61 2.94 15.41
N HIS A 147 -57.41 2.79 14.39
CA HIS A 147 -57.59 1.55 13.61
C HIS A 147 -56.80 1.59 12.28
N GLY A 148 -55.79 2.39 12.19
CA GLY A 148 -54.96 2.53 10.97
C GLY A 148 -54.03 1.34 10.76
N GLY A 149 -53.63 1.10 9.50
CA GLY A 149 -52.64 0.09 9.13
C GLY A 149 -51.25 0.46 9.60
N GLY A 150 -50.33 -0.50 9.66
CA GLY A 150 -48.90 -0.29 9.95
C GLY A 150 -48.23 0.56 8.88
N GLY A 151 -47.25 1.33 9.29
CA GLY A 151 -46.40 2.10 8.37
C GLY A 151 -45.47 1.21 7.55
N GLY A 152 -45.00 1.71 6.42
CA GLY A 152 -44.02 1.02 5.56
C GLY A 152 -42.63 0.94 6.21
N ALA A 153 -41.84 -0.04 5.81
CA ALA A 153 -40.49 -0.31 6.40
C ALA A 153 -39.40 0.71 6.04
N GLY A 154 -39.68 1.65 5.14
CA GLY A 154 -38.66 2.56 4.61
C GLY A 154 -37.86 1.96 3.44
N GLY A 155 -37.02 2.81 2.83
CA GLY A 155 -36.16 2.39 1.70
C GLY A 155 -34.89 1.69 2.20
N PHE A 156 -34.43 0.74 1.41
CA PHE A 156 -33.13 0.08 1.60
C PHE A 156 -32.35 0.14 0.29
N ARG A 157 -31.08 0.49 0.39
CA ARG A 157 -30.12 0.49 -0.72
C ARG A 157 -28.82 -0.07 -0.25
N GLU A 158 -28.20 -0.92 -1.06
CA GLU A 158 -26.85 -1.40 -0.80
C GLU A 158 -26.03 -1.54 -2.09
N VAL A 159 -24.72 -1.41 -1.97
CA VAL A 159 -23.75 -1.83 -2.97
C VAL A 159 -22.71 -2.70 -2.29
N LYS A 160 -22.44 -3.83 -2.89
CA LYS A 160 -21.50 -4.82 -2.40
C LYS A 160 -20.23 -4.80 -3.27
N SER A 161 -19.06 -4.69 -2.64
CA SER A 161 -17.80 -4.95 -3.32
C SER A 161 -17.75 -6.42 -3.80
N PRO A 162 -17.25 -6.71 -5.01
CA PRO A 162 -17.16 -8.06 -5.55
C PRO A 162 -16.32 -9.03 -4.69
N ILE A 163 -15.43 -8.52 -3.85
CA ILE A 163 -14.58 -9.32 -2.94
C ILE A 163 -15.32 -9.70 -1.64
N THR A 164 -16.47 -9.13 -1.37
CA THR A 164 -17.23 -9.42 -0.13
C THR A 164 -18.02 -10.73 -0.29
N PRO A 165 -17.94 -11.69 0.65
CA PRO A 165 -18.44 -13.06 0.43
C PRO A 165 -19.94 -13.24 0.59
N TYR A 166 -20.72 -12.24 1.00
CA TYR A 166 -22.18 -12.37 1.11
C TYR A 166 -22.92 -12.07 -0.21
N THR A 167 -24.17 -12.53 -0.33
CA THR A 167 -25.03 -12.19 -1.46
C THR A 167 -25.75 -10.87 -1.18
N ALA A 168 -25.55 -9.88 -2.07
CA ALA A 168 -26.23 -8.59 -1.96
C ALA A 168 -27.75 -8.73 -2.17
N SER A 169 -28.51 -7.77 -1.62
CA SER A 169 -29.92 -7.60 -1.94
C SER A 169 -30.12 -7.31 -3.43
N PRO A 170 -31.19 -7.81 -4.07
CA PRO A 170 -31.54 -7.42 -5.43
C PRO A 170 -31.90 -5.93 -5.58
N LEU A 171 -32.02 -5.20 -4.47
CA LEU A 171 -32.24 -3.75 -4.41
C LEU A 171 -30.90 -3.01 -4.38
N GLU A 172 -30.00 -3.32 -5.32
CA GLU A 172 -28.74 -2.59 -5.47
C GLU A 172 -28.99 -1.09 -5.71
N GLY A 173 -28.13 -0.25 -5.10
CA GLY A 173 -28.14 1.17 -5.37
C GLY A 173 -27.83 1.43 -6.84
N ALA A 174 -28.43 2.46 -7.42
CA ALA A 174 -27.99 2.95 -8.73
C ALA A 174 -26.52 3.38 -8.61
N GLY A 175 -25.63 2.77 -9.44
CA GLY A 175 -24.24 3.17 -9.57
C GLY A 175 -24.12 4.57 -10.17
#